data_18d9038789dde89ca7333bf8fc130ad3
#
_entry.id   18d9038789dde89ca7333bf8fc130ad3
#
_cell.length_a   1.000
_cell.length_b   1.000
_cell.length_c   1.000
_cell.angle_alpha   90.00
_cell.angle_beta   90.00
_cell.angle_gamma   90.00
#
_symmetry.space_group_name_H-M   'P 1'
#
loop_
_entity.id
_entity.type
_entity.pdbx_description
1 polymer ?
#
loop_
_entity_poly.entity_id
_entity_poly.type
_entity_poly.pdbx_seq_one_letter_code
_entity_poly.pdbx_strand_id
1 'polypeptide(L)'
;MNNSTTKTIFAVIFVIICTCSKLSAQVVPTTPGVSLFCKGSDLTLPTAPVGEDWIVKYSATQTTTPGTGITLVSGKIAAADLNTGYYYLSSKSTTAGACESELQEIPVYVLQPLVVEFIPANFCLESPLAQKGNVVNPDATNIPDLAYQWYTIDGTVETAIPGAIEKDYTPSAPATVGTKKYRLKVGYLINGNKYCPQWADNNVTVTAKPVKPTITPGTITGTATAVTF
;
A
#
# COMPACT_ATOMS: atom_id res chain seq x y z
N MET A 1 55.41 -29.01 -13.30
CA MET A 1 54.02 -28.62 -12.98
C MET A 1 53.28 -28.35 -14.26
N ASN A 2 52.23 -29.11 -14.54
CA ASN A 2 51.64 -29.23 -15.87
C ASN A 2 50.86 -27.96 -16.29
N ASN A 3 51.31 -27.28 -17.35
CA ASN A 3 50.62 -26.15 -18.00
C ASN A 3 49.17 -26.44 -18.48
N SER A 4 48.77 -27.72 -18.49
CA SER A 4 47.44 -28.18 -18.89
C SER A 4 46.38 -27.84 -17.86
N THR A 5 46.65 -28.05 -16.57
CA THR A 5 45.70 -27.82 -15.47
C THR A 5 45.35 -26.33 -15.29
N THR A 6 46.31 -25.44 -15.48
CA THR A 6 46.10 -23.99 -15.38
C THR A 6 45.21 -23.46 -16.50
N LYS A 7 45.35 -23.96 -17.73
CA LYS A 7 44.52 -23.59 -18.87
C LYS A 7 43.05 -24.06 -18.71
N THR A 8 42.85 -25.22 -18.11
CA THR A 8 41.50 -25.77 -17.85
C THR A 8 40.79 -24.96 -16.78
N ILE A 9 41.48 -24.55 -15.72
CA ILE A 9 40.93 -23.71 -14.66
C ILE A 9 40.52 -22.33 -15.19
N PHE A 10 41.35 -21.69 -16.04
CA PHE A 10 40.99 -20.42 -16.67
C PHE A 10 39.81 -20.52 -17.62
N ALA A 11 39.67 -21.61 -18.37
CA ALA A 11 38.54 -21.84 -19.26
C ALA A 11 37.22 -22.05 -18.47
N VAL A 12 37.27 -22.77 -17.35
CA VAL A 12 36.10 -23.00 -16.48
C VAL A 12 35.68 -21.70 -15.80
N ILE A 13 36.61 -20.90 -15.29
CA ILE A 13 36.31 -19.58 -14.69
C ILE A 13 35.73 -18.63 -15.74
N PHE A 14 36.25 -18.62 -16.98
CA PHE A 14 35.70 -17.78 -18.04
C PHE A 14 34.28 -18.19 -18.47
N VAL A 15 33.97 -19.50 -18.50
CA VAL A 15 32.63 -20.00 -18.78
C VAL A 15 31.66 -19.64 -17.67
N ILE A 16 32.08 -19.71 -16.38
CA ILE A 16 31.24 -19.31 -15.23
C ILE A 16 30.95 -17.80 -15.25
N ILE A 17 31.92 -16.95 -15.69
CA ILE A 17 31.71 -15.50 -15.80
C ILE A 17 30.79 -15.16 -16.98
N CYS A 18 30.85 -15.91 -18.10
CA CYS A 18 29.97 -15.69 -19.25
C CYS A 18 28.54 -16.18 -19.08
N THR A 19 28.26 -17.02 -18.08
CA THR A 19 26.88 -17.42 -17.72
C THR A 19 26.22 -16.47 -16.70
N CYS A 20 26.75 -15.27 -16.47
CA CYS A 20 25.93 -14.17 -15.95
C CYS A 20 24.81 -13.90 -16.96
N SER A 21 23.83 -14.82 -16.97
CA SER A 21 22.53 -14.60 -17.57
C SER A 21 22.10 -13.18 -17.17
N LYS A 22 21.79 -12.35 -18.16
CA LYS A 22 21.12 -11.08 -17.92
C LYS A 22 19.89 -11.44 -17.09
N LEU A 23 19.97 -11.31 -15.76
CA LEU A 23 18.77 -11.31 -14.93
C LEU A 23 17.97 -10.13 -15.44
N SER A 24 16.96 -10.42 -16.23
CA SER A 24 15.98 -9.44 -16.66
C SER A 24 15.37 -8.85 -15.40
N ALA A 25 15.78 -7.64 -15.03
CA ALA A 25 15.35 -7.02 -13.79
C ALA A 25 13.85 -6.76 -13.86
N GLN A 26 13.11 -7.28 -12.89
CA GLN A 26 11.72 -6.93 -12.69
C GLN A 26 11.66 -5.54 -12.02
N VAL A 27 10.68 -4.72 -12.39
CA VAL A 27 10.47 -3.43 -11.73
C VAL A 27 10.04 -3.65 -10.29
N VAL A 28 10.74 -2.97 -9.38
CA VAL A 28 10.38 -2.88 -7.96
C VAL A 28 10.16 -1.42 -7.57
N PRO A 29 9.48 -1.10 -6.47
CA PRO A 29 9.17 0.28 -6.09
C PRO A 29 10.39 1.19 -5.90
N THR A 30 11.57 0.59 -5.70
CA THR A 30 12.85 1.28 -5.52
C THR A 30 13.70 1.31 -6.80
N THR A 31 13.20 0.81 -7.94
CA THR A 31 13.89 0.90 -9.23
C THR A 31 14.16 2.37 -9.55
N PRO A 32 15.40 2.74 -9.93
CA PRO A 32 15.72 4.11 -10.31
C PRO A 32 14.79 4.64 -11.40
N GLY A 33 14.23 5.84 -11.21
CA GLY A 33 13.31 6.45 -12.17
C GLY A 33 11.92 5.82 -12.24
N VAL A 34 11.57 4.89 -11.32
CA VAL A 34 10.24 4.26 -11.30
C VAL A 34 9.13 5.27 -11.09
N SER A 35 8.07 5.12 -11.88
CA SER A 35 6.81 5.82 -11.71
C SER A 35 5.83 4.92 -10.96
N LEU A 36 5.26 5.42 -9.85
CA LEU A 36 4.34 4.68 -8.99
C LEU A 36 2.89 5.03 -9.34
N PHE A 37 2.06 4.02 -9.54
CA PHE A 37 0.63 4.17 -9.81
C PHE A 37 -0.20 3.32 -8.85
N CYS A 38 -1.38 3.80 -8.49
CA CYS A 38 -2.37 2.97 -7.80
C CYS A 38 -3.12 2.11 -8.83
N LYS A 39 -3.39 0.85 -8.52
CA LYS A 39 -4.24 0.00 -9.37
C LYS A 39 -5.58 0.69 -9.61
N GLY A 40 -5.98 0.74 -10.87
CA GLY A 40 -7.18 1.46 -11.28
C GLY A 40 -6.95 2.90 -11.74
N SER A 41 -5.71 3.39 -11.74
CA SER A 41 -5.36 4.70 -12.32
C SER A 41 -4.87 4.56 -13.75
N ASP A 42 -5.22 5.54 -14.61
CA ASP A 42 -4.66 5.66 -15.95
C ASP A 42 -3.27 6.28 -15.90
N LEU A 43 -2.41 5.91 -16.85
CA LEU A 43 -1.16 6.63 -17.11
C LEU A 43 -1.40 7.62 -18.26
N THR A 44 -1.30 8.92 -17.97
CA THR A 44 -1.44 9.98 -18.97
C THR A 44 -0.06 10.32 -19.54
N LEU A 45 0.07 10.24 -20.86
CA LEU A 45 1.27 10.67 -21.55
C LEU A 45 1.25 12.18 -21.79
N PRO A 46 2.41 12.83 -21.93
CA PRO A 46 2.47 14.23 -22.39
C PRO A 46 1.88 14.34 -23.81
N THR A 47 1.53 15.54 -24.22
CA THR A 47 1.11 15.80 -25.59
C THR A 47 2.21 15.39 -26.56
N ALA A 48 1.86 14.65 -27.60
CA ALA A 48 2.82 14.29 -28.64
C ALA A 48 3.35 15.54 -29.35
N PRO A 49 4.60 15.51 -29.87
CA PRO A 49 5.10 16.59 -30.72
C PRO A 49 4.15 16.87 -31.89
N VAL A 50 4.16 18.09 -32.38
CA VAL A 50 3.28 18.49 -33.47
C VAL A 50 3.56 17.64 -34.72
N GLY A 51 2.51 16.99 -35.25
CA GLY A 51 2.60 16.10 -36.40
C GLY A 51 3.18 14.71 -36.10
N GLU A 52 3.21 14.30 -34.84
CA GLU A 52 3.64 12.98 -34.39
C GLU A 52 2.59 12.31 -33.51
N ASP A 53 2.61 10.98 -33.51
CA ASP A 53 1.83 10.14 -32.61
C ASP A 53 2.75 9.33 -31.69
N TRP A 54 2.31 9.11 -30.45
CA TRP A 54 2.99 8.23 -29.50
C TRP A 54 2.80 6.77 -29.89
N ILE A 55 3.89 6.02 -29.86
CA ILE A 55 3.89 4.55 -29.90
C ILE A 55 4.36 4.06 -28.55
N VAL A 56 3.55 3.22 -27.91
CA VAL A 56 3.87 2.64 -26.61
C VAL A 56 3.98 1.13 -26.74
N LYS A 57 5.06 0.57 -26.20
CA LYS A 57 5.29 -0.87 -26.11
C LYS A 57 5.50 -1.22 -24.64
N TYR A 58 5.18 -2.44 -24.26
CA TYR A 58 5.29 -2.95 -22.89
C TYR A 58 6.12 -4.22 -22.82
N SER A 59 6.84 -4.38 -21.71
CA SER A 59 7.46 -5.64 -21.33
C SER A 59 7.44 -5.77 -19.80
N ALA A 60 7.16 -6.95 -19.28
CA ALA A 60 7.20 -7.23 -17.84
C ALA A 60 8.62 -7.15 -17.27
N THR A 61 9.62 -7.32 -18.11
CA THR A 61 11.05 -7.25 -17.75
C THR A 61 11.79 -6.32 -18.70
N GLN A 62 12.93 -5.78 -18.25
CA GLN A 62 13.75 -4.90 -19.08
C GLN A 62 14.24 -5.61 -20.35
N THR A 63 14.08 -4.97 -21.50
CA THR A 63 14.48 -5.51 -22.81
C THR A 63 14.83 -4.40 -23.80
N THR A 64 15.69 -4.71 -24.75
CA THR A 64 16.00 -3.82 -25.87
C THR A 64 15.03 -3.99 -27.07
N THR A 65 14.19 -5.04 -27.04
CA THR A 65 13.27 -5.39 -28.12
C THR A 65 11.85 -5.62 -27.61
N PRO A 66 11.16 -4.56 -27.10
CA PRO A 66 9.80 -4.70 -26.60
C PRO A 66 8.85 -5.07 -27.74
N GLY A 67 8.07 -6.14 -27.53
CA GLY A 67 7.21 -6.70 -28.58
C GLY A 67 5.73 -6.30 -28.51
N THR A 68 5.21 -6.04 -27.32
CA THR A 68 3.77 -5.82 -27.11
C THR A 68 3.42 -4.34 -27.24
N GLY A 69 2.70 -3.96 -28.30
CA GLY A 69 2.12 -2.62 -28.49
C GLY A 69 0.93 -2.40 -27.56
N ILE A 70 0.80 -1.20 -27.00
CA ILE A 70 -0.35 -0.77 -26.21
C ILE A 70 -1.13 0.29 -26.99
N THR A 71 -2.45 0.10 -27.05
CA THR A 71 -3.34 1.09 -27.66
C THR A 71 -3.61 2.22 -26.68
N LEU A 72 -3.36 3.45 -27.10
CA LEU A 72 -3.67 4.64 -26.34
C LEU A 72 -5.13 5.04 -26.53
N VAL A 73 -5.80 5.39 -25.43
CA VAL A 73 -7.14 5.97 -25.43
C VAL A 73 -7.04 7.43 -25.01
N SER A 74 -7.25 8.35 -25.92
CA SER A 74 -7.12 9.80 -25.68
C SER A 74 -5.78 10.20 -25.05
N GLY A 75 -4.67 9.63 -25.55
CA GLY A 75 -3.31 9.91 -25.05
C GLY A 75 -2.97 9.27 -23.71
N LYS A 76 -3.74 8.25 -23.28
CA LYS A 76 -3.57 7.55 -22.01
C LYS A 76 -3.43 6.05 -22.22
N ILE A 77 -2.68 5.41 -21.34
CA ILE A 77 -2.76 3.97 -21.11
C ILE A 77 -3.89 3.76 -20.10
N ALA A 78 -4.91 3.02 -20.50
CA ALA A 78 -6.06 2.76 -19.64
C ALA A 78 -5.65 1.95 -18.39
N ALA A 79 -6.32 2.17 -17.27
CA ALA A 79 -6.06 1.48 -15.99
C ALA A 79 -6.08 -0.04 -16.10
N ALA A 80 -6.89 -0.60 -17.01
CA ALA A 80 -6.97 -2.04 -17.24
C ALA A 80 -5.68 -2.60 -17.87
N ASP A 81 -5.00 -1.81 -18.69
CA ASP A 81 -3.79 -2.19 -19.43
C ASP A 81 -2.52 -1.80 -18.69
N LEU A 82 -2.64 -0.99 -17.61
CA LEU A 82 -1.50 -0.54 -16.82
C LEU A 82 -1.06 -1.64 -15.84
N ASN A 83 0.12 -2.18 -16.08
CA ASN A 83 0.74 -3.24 -15.31
C ASN A 83 2.16 -2.85 -14.84
N THR A 84 2.65 -3.50 -13.79
CA THR A 84 4.05 -3.36 -13.38
C THR A 84 4.98 -3.89 -14.46
N GLY A 85 5.97 -3.09 -14.86
CA GLY A 85 6.93 -3.44 -15.91
C GLY A 85 7.55 -2.21 -16.55
N TYR A 86 8.12 -2.40 -17.73
CA TYR A 86 8.80 -1.37 -18.50
C TYR A 86 7.92 -0.94 -19.68
N TYR A 87 7.69 0.34 -19.78
CA TYR A 87 7.01 0.98 -20.91
C TYR A 87 8.07 1.67 -21.77
N TYR A 88 7.99 1.45 -23.06
CA TYR A 88 8.90 1.97 -24.06
C TYR A 88 8.12 2.93 -24.93
N LEU A 89 8.49 4.19 -24.85
CA LEU A 89 7.80 5.29 -25.55
C LEU A 89 8.68 5.74 -26.71
N SER A 90 8.10 5.80 -27.89
CA SER A 90 8.65 6.44 -29.08
C SER A 90 7.60 7.29 -29.76
N SER A 91 8.01 8.21 -30.60
CA SER A 91 7.11 8.98 -31.45
C SER A 91 7.34 8.63 -32.91
N LYS A 92 6.29 8.79 -33.70
CA LYS A 92 6.34 8.60 -35.14
C LYS A 92 5.54 9.71 -35.82
N SER A 93 6.16 10.33 -36.83
CA SER A 93 5.47 11.31 -37.67
C SER A 93 4.27 10.68 -38.35
N THR A 94 3.17 11.44 -38.47
CA THR A 94 1.98 11.07 -39.21
C THR A 94 2.18 11.04 -40.72
N THR A 95 3.33 11.53 -41.19
CA THR A 95 3.70 11.50 -42.61
C THR A 95 4.03 10.07 -43.06
N ALA A 96 3.48 9.63 -44.16
CA ALA A 96 3.73 8.29 -44.71
C ALA A 96 5.24 8.06 -44.98
N GLY A 97 5.77 6.90 -44.54
CA GLY A 97 7.19 6.53 -44.71
C GLY A 97 8.15 7.11 -43.68
N ALA A 98 7.67 7.85 -42.67
CA ALA A 98 8.50 8.38 -41.61
C ALA A 98 9.01 7.26 -40.68
N CYS A 99 10.24 7.45 -40.16
CA CYS A 99 10.85 6.57 -39.17
C CYS A 99 10.27 6.83 -37.76
N GLU A 100 10.31 5.81 -36.91
CA GLU A 100 10.05 5.90 -35.46
C GLU A 100 11.30 6.48 -34.75
N SER A 101 11.09 7.30 -33.72
CA SER A 101 12.18 7.80 -32.88
C SER A 101 12.83 6.70 -32.05
N GLU A 102 13.93 7.02 -31.36
CA GLU A 102 14.51 6.12 -30.36
C GLU A 102 13.52 5.85 -29.22
N LEU A 103 13.64 4.67 -28.60
CA LEU A 103 12.78 4.25 -27.49
C LEU A 103 13.27 4.89 -26.17
N GLN A 104 12.36 5.53 -25.45
CA GLN A 104 12.57 5.94 -24.08
C GLN A 104 11.96 4.90 -23.14
N GLU A 105 12.76 4.36 -22.23
CA GLU A 105 12.31 3.41 -21.23
C GLU A 105 11.75 4.13 -20.00
N ILE A 106 10.60 3.67 -19.52
CA ILE A 106 9.89 4.19 -18.33
C ILE A 106 9.53 3.00 -17.45
N PRO A 107 10.23 2.77 -16.33
CA PRO A 107 9.84 1.75 -15.36
C PRO A 107 8.59 2.20 -14.59
N VAL A 108 7.58 1.33 -14.53
CA VAL A 108 6.31 1.57 -13.85
C VAL A 108 6.05 0.47 -12.84
N TYR A 109 5.69 0.85 -11.62
CA TYR A 109 5.19 -0.07 -10.60
C TYR A 109 3.76 0.27 -10.23
N VAL A 110 2.87 -0.73 -10.30
CA VAL A 110 1.44 -0.58 -9.99
C VAL A 110 1.16 -1.18 -8.64
N LEU A 111 0.91 -0.31 -7.66
CA LEU A 111 0.55 -0.66 -6.29
C LEU A 111 -0.85 -1.27 -6.24
N GLN A 112 -0.96 -2.46 -5.65
CA GLN A 112 -2.23 -3.14 -5.48
C GLN A 112 -3.05 -2.48 -4.35
N PRO A 113 -4.39 -2.56 -4.37
CA PRO A 113 -5.20 -1.98 -3.31
C PRO A 113 -4.98 -2.73 -2.00
N LEU A 114 -4.71 -2.00 -0.91
CA LEU A 114 -4.71 -2.54 0.45
C LEU A 114 -6.13 -2.93 0.84
N VAL A 115 -6.29 -4.03 1.58
CA VAL A 115 -7.56 -4.33 2.25
C VAL A 115 -7.42 -3.86 3.69
N VAL A 116 -8.20 -2.84 4.07
CA VAL A 116 -8.14 -2.21 5.38
C VAL A 116 -9.44 -2.49 6.13
N GLU A 117 -9.30 -2.99 7.34
CA GLU A 117 -10.39 -3.21 8.28
C GLU A 117 -9.94 -2.82 9.69
N PHE A 118 -10.86 -2.59 10.60
CA PHE A 118 -10.58 -2.62 12.02
C PHE A 118 -11.77 -3.18 12.82
N ILE A 119 -11.46 -3.83 13.92
CA ILE A 119 -12.44 -4.43 14.82
C ILE A 119 -12.81 -3.38 15.86
N PRO A 120 -14.07 -2.86 15.85
CA PRO A 120 -14.51 -1.89 16.82
C PRO A 120 -14.67 -2.53 18.20
N ALA A 121 -14.02 -1.95 19.20
CA ALA A 121 -14.18 -2.34 20.60
C ALA A 121 -14.98 -1.28 21.34
N ASN A 122 -16.20 -1.62 21.78
CA ASN A 122 -17.03 -0.75 22.61
C ASN A 122 -16.45 -0.68 24.02
N PHE A 123 -16.53 0.46 24.69
CA PHE A 123 -15.91 0.65 25.99
C PHE A 123 -16.71 1.59 26.91
N CYS A 124 -16.40 1.52 28.20
CA CYS A 124 -16.91 2.48 29.16
C CYS A 124 -16.09 3.77 29.14
N LEU A 125 -16.75 4.90 29.41
CA LEU A 125 -16.18 6.24 29.35
C LEU A 125 -14.81 6.37 30.03
N GLU A 126 -14.60 5.70 31.16
CA GLU A 126 -13.36 5.75 31.97
C GLU A 126 -12.35 4.64 31.63
N SER A 127 -12.70 3.72 30.72
CA SER A 127 -11.86 2.56 30.35
C SER A 127 -11.83 2.35 28.86
N PRO A 128 -11.17 3.23 28.10
CA PRO A 128 -11.05 3.09 26.66
C PRO A 128 -10.36 1.79 26.27
N LEU A 129 -10.86 1.13 25.22
CA LEU A 129 -10.28 -0.09 24.67
C LEU A 129 -9.62 0.20 23.32
N ALA A 130 -8.55 -0.53 23.03
CA ALA A 130 -7.85 -0.42 21.78
C ALA A 130 -8.71 -0.89 20.61
N GLN A 131 -8.79 -0.07 19.58
CA GLN A 131 -9.34 -0.39 18.27
C GLN A 131 -8.25 -1.12 17.48
N LYS A 132 -8.51 -2.34 17.03
CA LYS A 132 -7.52 -3.21 16.41
C LYS A 132 -7.59 -3.12 14.89
N GLY A 133 -6.55 -2.57 14.27
CA GLY A 133 -6.43 -2.54 12.82
C GLY A 133 -6.08 -3.91 12.24
N ASN A 134 -6.68 -4.23 11.10
CA ASN A 134 -6.35 -5.39 10.29
C ASN A 134 -6.10 -4.93 8.86
N VAL A 135 -4.92 -5.24 8.32
CA VAL A 135 -4.53 -4.80 6.98
C VAL A 135 -3.90 -5.95 6.22
N VAL A 136 -4.46 -6.24 5.04
CA VAL A 136 -3.83 -7.14 4.08
C VAL A 136 -3.06 -6.29 3.07
N ASN A 137 -1.76 -6.55 2.99
CA ASN A 137 -0.84 -5.90 2.06
C ASN A 137 -0.46 -6.87 0.93
N PRO A 138 -1.04 -6.73 -0.28
CA PRO A 138 -0.71 -7.60 -1.41
C PRO A 138 0.74 -7.43 -1.91
N ASP A 139 1.34 -6.26 -1.69
CA ASP A 139 2.70 -5.93 -2.11
C ASP A 139 3.74 -6.10 -0.98
N ALA A 140 3.41 -6.82 0.11
CA ALA A 140 4.25 -6.93 1.31
C ALA A 140 5.69 -7.41 1.03
N THR A 141 5.89 -8.21 -0.02
CA THR A 141 7.22 -8.69 -0.42
C THR A 141 8.13 -7.54 -0.88
N ASN A 142 7.58 -6.56 -1.59
CA ASN A 142 8.33 -5.43 -2.15
C ASN A 142 8.20 -4.17 -1.31
N ILE A 143 7.07 -4.02 -0.58
CA ILE A 143 6.73 -2.84 0.23
C ILE A 143 6.13 -3.32 1.55
N PRO A 144 6.97 -3.72 2.53
CA PRO A 144 6.48 -4.15 3.84
C PRO A 144 5.92 -3.01 4.67
N ASP A 145 6.43 -1.78 4.45
CA ASP A 145 6.14 -0.63 5.29
C ASP A 145 4.83 0.04 4.90
N LEU A 146 3.98 0.27 5.90
CA LEU A 146 2.71 0.96 5.77
C LEU A 146 2.66 2.17 6.70
N ALA A 147 1.99 3.20 6.25
CA ALA A 147 1.69 4.38 7.06
C ALA A 147 0.23 4.33 7.50
N TYR A 148 -0.01 4.60 8.77
CA TYR A 148 -1.33 4.60 9.39
C TYR A 148 -1.69 6.00 9.84
N GLN A 149 -2.99 6.28 9.89
CA GLN A 149 -3.55 7.46 10.55
C GLN A 149 -5.00 7.20 10.94
N TRP A 150 -5.33 7.45 12.19
CA TRP A 150 -6.70 7.39 12.68
C TRP A 150 -7.35 8.77 12.63
N TYR A 151 -8.66 8.73 12.39
CA TYR A 151 -9.52 9.90 12.31
C TYR A 151 -10.80 9.70 13.11
N THR A 152 -11.37 10.79 13.57
CA THR A 152 -12.79 10.86 13.95
C THR A 152 -13.60 11.38 12.79
N ILE A 153 -14.83 10.86 12.63
CA ILE A 153 -15.77 11.27 11.60
C ILE A 153 -17.00 11.87 12.28
N ASP A 154 -17.30 13.12 11.97
CA ASP A 154 -18.52 13.81 12.42
C ASP A 154 -19.31 14.25 11.19
N GLY A 155 -20.43 13.56 10.92
CA GLY A 155 -21.15 13.69 9.67
C GLY A 155 -20.26 13.34 8.46
N THR A 156 -19.87 14.35 7.67
CA THR A 156 -18.96 14.22 6.52
C THR A 156 -17.56 14.72 6.82
N VAL A 157 -17.32 15.29 8.01
CA VAL A 157 -16.06 15.90 8.40
C VAL A 157 -15.10 14.84 8.95
N GLU A 158 -13.94 14.72 8.32
CA GLU A 158 -12.84 13.86 8.75
C GLU A 158 -11.80 14.70 9.51
N THR A 159 -11.53 14.34 10.77
CA THR A 159 -10.55 15.04 11.60
C THR A 159 -9.47 14.06 12.04
N ALA A 160 -8.21 14.33 11.65
CA ALA A 160 -7.09 13.51 12.06
C ALA A 160 -6.88 13.55 13.57
N ILE A 161 -6.63 12.38 14.17
CA ILE A 161 -6.30 12.27 15.59
C ILE A 161 -4.78 12.42 15.72
N PRO A 162 -4.29 13.49 16.40
CA PRO A 162 -2.85 13.72 16.52
C PRO A 162 -2.15 12.56 17.22
N GLY A 163 -1.02 12.11 16.63
CA GLY A 163 -0.22 11.01 17.19
C GLY A 163 -0.80 9.60 17.03
N ALA A 164 -2.01 9.44 16.48
CA ALA A 164 -2.62 8.14 16.23
C ALA A 164 -2.16 7.59 14.86
N ILE A 165 -0.88 7.22 14.77
CA ILE A 165 -0.19 6.80 13.54
C ILE A 165 0.21 5.33 13.55
N GLU A 166 -0.25 4.57 14.53
CA GLU A 166 -0.01 3.14 14.65
C GLU A 166 -1.19 2.32 14.08
N LYS A 167 -0.94 1.05 13.83
CA LYS A 167 -1.98 0.13 13.34
C LYS A 167 -3.16 0.04 14.30
N ASP A 168 -2.89 -0.02 15.60
CA ASP A 168 -3.87 -0.05 16.67
C ASP A 168 -3.97 1.31 17.34
N TYR A 169 -5.16 1.69 17.77
CA TYR A 169 -5.40 2.98 18.41
C TYR A 169 -6.25 2.82 19.66
N THR A 170 -5.79 3.36 20.77
CA THR A 170 -6.60 3.47 22.00
C THR A 170 -7.07 4.91 22.13
N PRO A 171 -8.40 5.18 22.04
CA PRO A 171 -8.93 6.52 22.24
C PRO A 171 -8.55 7.08 23.61
N SER A 172 -8.28 8.38 23.69
CA SER A 172 -8.31 9.08 24.97
C SER A 172 -9.75 9.02 25.54
N ALA A 173 -9.90 9.02 26.85
CA ALA A 173 -11.22 9.00 27.48
C ALA A 173 -12.10 10.15 26.90
N PRO A 174 -13.19 9.81 26.21
CA PRO A 174 -14.05 10.83 25.61
C PRO A 174 -14.83 11.57 26.68
N ALA A 175 -15.19 12.84 26.41
CA ALA A 175 -15.94 13.66 27.35
C ALA A 175 -17.42 13.22 27.48
N THR A 176 -17.94 12.43 26.53
CA THR A 176 -19.38 12.09 26.44
C THR A 176 -19.59 10.64 26.02
N VAL A 177 -20.71 10.06 26.57
CA VAL A 177 -21.24 8.79 26.09
C VAL A 177 -21.89 8.95 24.70
N GLY A 178 -22.04 7.83 23.99
CA GLY A 178 -22.69 7.81 22.69
C GLY A 178 -21.85 7.07 21.64
N THR A 179 -22.31 7.09 20.40
CA THR A 179 -21.62 6.46 19.29
C THR A 179 -20.64 7.44 18.67
N LYS A 180 -19.39 6.99 18.51
CA LYS A 180 -18.32 7.72 17.82
C LYS A 180 -17.92 6.93 16.57
N LYS A 181 -17.84 7.60 15.44
CA LYS A 181 -17.35 6.97 14.20
C LYS A 181 -15.86 7.25 14.05
N TYR A 182 -15.09 6.18 13.88
CA TYR A 182 -13.65 6.24 13.60
C TYR A 182 -13.36 5.74 12.20
N ARG A 183 -12.28 6.26 11.63
CA ARG A 183 -11.68 5.81 10.37
C ARG A 183 -10.24 5.45 10.59
N LEU A 184 -9.84 4.26 10.14
CA LEU A 184 -8.44 3.90 9.95
C LEU A 184 -8.09 4.10 8.47
N LYS A 185 -7.14 4.98 8.18
CA LYS A 185 -6.60 5.19 6.83
C LYS A 185 -5.17 4.64 6.77
N VAL A 186 -4.89 3.84 5.75
CA VAL A 186 -3.59 3.17 5.57
C VAL A 186 -3.12 3.38 4.14
N GLY A 187 -1.85 3.68 3.96
CA GLY A 187 -1.20 3.80 2.65
C GLY A 187 0.18 3.14 2.65
N TYR A 188 0.68 2.84 1.48
CA TYR A 188 2.06 2.38 1.31
C TYR A 188 3.03 3.49 1.71
N LEU A 189 4.08 3.14 2.46
CA LEU A 189 5.15 4.07 2.83
C LEU A 189 6.39 3.77 1.98
N ILE A 190 6.71 4.65 1.03
CA ILE A 190 7.84 4.47 0.12
C ILE A 190 8.67 5.76 0.15
N ASN A 191 9.93 5.67 0.57
CA ASN A 191 10.85 6.82 0.66
C ASN A 191 10.25 8.00 1.45
N GLY A 192 9.53 7.72 2.55
CA GLY A 192 8.89 8.73 3.40
C GLY A 192 7.58 9.31 2.87
N ASN A 193 7.16 8.96 1.66
CA ASN A 193 5.90 9.40 1.06
C ASN A 193 4.81 8.32 1.18
N LYS A 194 3.55 8.77 1.27
CA LYS A 194 2.39 7.90 1.41
C LYS A 194 1.66 7.77 0.07
N TYR A 195 1.41 6.53 -0.36
CA TYR A 195 0.78 6.24 -1.65
C TYR A 195 -0.47 5.37 -1.49
N CYS A 196 -1.42 5.52 -2.41
CA CYS A 196 -2.60 4.67 -2.61
C CYS A 196 -3.38 4.38 -1.32
N PRO A 197 -3.85 5.42 -0.60
CA PRO A 197 -4.52 5.22 0.67
C PRO A 197 -5.83 4.47 0.51
N GLN A 198 -6.07 3.53 1.44
CA GLN A 198 -7.34 2.84 1.64
C GLN A 198 -7.80 3.08 3.06
N TRP A 199 -9.09 2.90 3.34
CA TRP A 199 -9.64 3.14 4.68
C TRP A 199 -10.79 2.21 5.04
N ALA A 200 -11.00 2.09 6.34
CA ALA A 200 -12.17 1.44 6.93
C ALA A 200 -12.82 2.36 7.97
N ASP A 201 -14.15 2.37 8.00
CA ASP A 201 -14.95 3.11 8.92
C ASP A 201 -15.72 2.16 9.85
N ASN A 202 -15.75 2.45 11.15
CA ASN A 202 -16.60 1.74 12.09
C ASN A 202 -17.11 2.65 13.21
N ASN A 203 -18.24 2.27 13.77
CA ASN A 203 -18.84 2.91 14.93
C ASN A 203 -18.37 2.21 16.21
N VAL A 204 -17.99 3.00 17.20
CA VAL A 204 -17.62 2.55 18.54
C VAL A 204 -18.59 3.16 19.54
N THR A 205 -19.23 2.32 20.36
CA THR A 205 -20.16 2.77 21.37
C THR A 205 -19.42 3.01 22.69
N VAL A 206 -19.56 4.22 23.21
CA VAL A 206 -19.06 4.61 24.52
C VAL A 206 -20.24 4.63 25.49
N THR A 207 -20.19 3.81 26.54
CA THR A 207 -21.24 3.69 27.55
C THR A 207 -20.87 4.40 28.84
N ALA A 208 -21.85 4.81 29.62
CA ALA A 208 -21.63 5.32 30.96
C ALA A 208 -21.13 4.21 31.89
N LYS A 209 -20.28 4.58 32.85
CA LYS A 209 -19.93 3.67 33.94
C LYS A 209 -21.17 3.42 34.81
N PRO A 210 -21.45 2.18 35.21
CA PRO A 210 -22.52 1.89 36.17
C PRO A 210 -22.29 2.65 37.47
N VAL A 211 -23.36 3.17 38.02
CA VAL A 211 -23.34 3.81 39.35
C VAL A 211 -23.03 2.74 40.39
N LYS A 212 -22.16 3.08 41.36
CA LYS A 212 -21.87 2.18 42.49
C LYS A 212 -23.15 1.86 43.22
N PRO A 213 -23.47 0.57 43.48
CA PRO A 213 -24.64 0.22 44.29
C PRO A 213 -24.54 0.83 45.68
N THR A 214 -25.60 1.48 46.13
CA THR A 214 -25.69 1.93 47.50
C THR A 214 -26.33 0.82 48.34
N ILE A 215 -25.57 0.23 49.23
CA ILE A 215 -26.06 -0.77 50.19
C ILE A 215 -26.44 -0.01 51.43
N THR A 216 -27.74 0.05 51.75
CA THR A 216 -28.19 0.64 53.00
C THR A 216 -27.92 -0.35 54.14
N PRO A 217 -27.19 0.08 55.18
CA PRO A 217 -27.01 -0.76 56.37
C PRO A 217 -28.37 -1.24 56.91
N GLY A 218 -28.52 -2.55 57.11
CA GLY A 218 -29.78 -3.16 57.51
C GLY A 218 -30.52 -3.94 56.40
N THR A 219 -30.18 -3.76 55.10
CA THR A 219 -30.73 -4.57 54.01
C THR A 219 -29.98 -5.91 53.82
N ILE A 220 -28.82 -6.08 54.46
CA ILE A 220 -28.13 -7.35 54.48
C ILE A 220 -28.51 -8.05 55.78
N THR A 221 -29.44 -9.00 55.66
CA THR A 221 -29.80 -9.86 56.79
C THR A 221 -29.04 -11.17 56.68
N GLY A 222 -28.07 -11.34 57.60
CA GLY A 222 -27.42 -12.59 57.85
C GLY A 222 -27.36 -12.77 59.35
N THR A 223 -28.05 -13.74 59.89
CA THR A 223 -27.93 -14.13 61.31
C THR A 223 -26.80 -15.13 61.45
N ALA A 224 -25.72 -14.71 62.11
CA ALA A 224 -24.75 -15.66 62.64
C ALA A 224 -25.39 -16.37 63.83
N THR A 225 -25.57 -17.69 63.72
CA THR A 225 -26.01 -18.50 64.87
C THR A 225 -24.84 -18.66 65.80
N ALA A 226 -24.94 -18.12 67.01
CA ALA A 226 -23.94 -18.36 68.08
C ALA A 226 -23.98 -19.83 68.47
N VAL A 227 -22.83 -20.50 68.43
CA VAL A 227 -22.64 -21.83 68.95
C VAL A 227 -21.97 -21.73 70.35
N THR A 228 -22.56 -22.36 71.30
CA THR A 228 -21.98 -22.57 72.64
C THR A 228 -21.17 -23.87 72.62
N PHE A 229 -19.91 -23.78 73.03
CA PHE A 229 -19.06 -24.92 73.20
C PHE A 229 -19.16 -25.48 74.61
#